data_36dc8428202505de83bb31434d08361f
#
_entry.id   36dc8428202505de83bb31434d08361f
#
_cell.length_a   1.000
_cell.length_b   1.000
_cell.length_c   1.000
_cell.angle_alpha   90.00
_cell.angle_beta   90.00
_cell.angle_gamma   90.00
#
_symmetry.space_group_name_H-M   'P 1'
#
loop_
_entity.id
_entity.type
_entity.pdbx_description
1 polymer ?
#
loop_
_entity_poly.entity_id
_entity_poly.type
_entity_poly.pdbx_seq_one_letter_code
_entity_poly.pdbx_strand_id
1 'polypeptide(L)'
;MNYMKKIAILFVVVAVFGGIFAVKSGANAQDLALKIAVVDTKKVFQSSKAMQQVNQTVVGRKNQFQQEFRQKEQGLLSKHQELVRQKSILAPEVFAQQKADLDKQAAMIRSEAKERNKSLTQLRNSGLNEIKKHLDVVINQIVDARKLDLILAKTSLVYSQSSLDVTDEVIQKLNASLPALTLK
;
A
#
# COMPACT_ATOMS: atom_id res chain seq x y z
N MET A 1 66.74 -41.67 64.38
CA MET A 1 66.79 -42.02 62.93
C MET A 1 65.39 -42.44 62.45
N ASN A 2 64.39 -41.59 62.62
CA ASN A 2 63.02 -41.91 62.12
C ASN A 2 62.08 -40.67 61.88
N TYR A 3 62.66 -39.46 61.85
CA TYR A 3 61.86 -38.23 61.61
C TYR A 3 61.91 -37.73 60.17
N MET A 4 62.82 -38.22 59.34
CA MET A 4 62.92 -37.76 57.94
C MET A 4 62.03 -38.51 56.93
N LYS A 5 61.41 -39.61 57.36
CA LYS A 5 60.52 -40.38 56.48
C LYS A 5 59.03 -39.97 56.59
N LYS A 6 58.67 -39.13 57.58
CA LYS A 6 57.29 -38.67 57.77
C LYS A 6 56.94 -37.31 57.12
N ILE A 7 57.96 -36.57 56.64
CA ILE A 7 57.79 -35.30 56.02
C ILE A 7 57.56 -35.43 54.48
N ALA A 8 58.03 -36.55 53.91
CA ALA A 8 57.87 -36.80 52.47
C ALA A 8 56.45 -37.24 52.05
N ILE A 9 55.61 -37.63 52.99
CA ILE A 9 54.22 -38.08 52.65
C ILE A 9 53.15 -36.94 52.73
N LEU A 10 53.51 -35.81 53.38
CA LEU A 10 52.56 -34.70 53.52
C LEU A 10 52.57 -33.72 52.33
N PHE A 11 53.53 -33.82 51.41
CA PHE A 11 53.64 -32.94 50.24
C PHE A 11 52.99 -33.49 48.98
N VAL A 12 52.55 -34.77 48.99
CA VAL A 12 51.92 -35.40 47.80
C VAL A 12 50.39 -35.28 47.79
N VAL A 13 49.77 -34.91 48.94
CA VAL A 13 48.32 -34.85 49.03
C VAL A 13 47.67 -33.47 48.67
N VAL A 14 48.54 -32.40 48.60
CA VAL A 14 48.01 -31.04 48.28
C VAL A 14 48.00 -30.74 46.75
N ALA A 15 48.63 -31.60 45.94
CA ALA A 15 48.77 -31.37 44.51
C ALA A 15 47.56 -31.95 43.63
N VAL A 16 46.56 -32.59 44.24
CA VAL A 16 45.47 -33.26 43.50
C VAL A 16 44.16 -32.53 43.62
N PHE A 17 44.06 -31.42 44.37
CA PHE A 17 42.80 -30.65 44.51
C PHE A 17 42.80 -29.30 43.79
N GLY A 18 43.77 -29.05 42.91
CA GLY A 18 43.83 -27.90 42.01
C GLY A 18 43.28 -28.23 40.61
N GLY A 19 42.34 -29.13 40.51
CA GLY A 19 41.62 -29.40 39.26
C GLY A 19 40.73 -28.21 38.88
N ILE A 20 41.28 -27.42 38.02
CA ILE A 20 40.69 -26.29 37.33
C ILE A 20 39.33 -26.67 36.82
N PHE A 21 38.26 -26.22 37.46
CA PHE A 21 36.99 -26.01 36.80
C PHE A 21 37.13 -24.85 35.82
N ALA A 22 37.78 -25.09 34.70
CA ALA A 22 37.61 -24.29 33.50
C ALA A 22 36.19 -24.59 33.00
N VAL A 23 35.19 -23.92 33.57
CA VAL A 23 33.89 -23.78 32.97
C VAL A 23 34.13 -23.04 31.65
N LYS A 24 34.31 -23.81 30.57
CA LYS A 24 34.13 -23.30 29.23
C LYS A 24 32.66 -22.88 29.12
N SER A 25 32.36 -21.65 29.54
CA SER A 25 31.18 -20.95 29.10
C SER A 25 31.33 -20.63 27.61
N GLY A 26 31.29 -21.69 26.80
CA GLY A 26 31.07 -21.58 25.40
C GLY A 26 29.57 -21.32 25.23
N ALA A 27 29.09 -20.16 25.63
CA ALA A 27 27.90 -19.60 25.04
C ALA A 27 28.28 -19.34 23.57
N ASN A 28 28.06 -20.32 22.71
CA ASN A 28 27.87 -20.07 21.29
C ASN A 28 26.65 -19.17 21.19
N ALA A 29 26.82 -17.88 21.38
CA ALA A 29 25.99 -16.90 20.77
C ALA A 29 26.16 -17.15 19.27
N GLN A 30 25.33 -18.02 18.70
CA GLN A 30 25.12 -18.02 17.26
C GLN A 30 24.74 -16.59 16.96
N ASP A 31 25.63 -15.88 16.32
CA ASP A 31 25.38 -14.56 15.79
C ASP A 31 24.30 -14.76 14.71
N LEU A 32 23.04 -14.71 15.13
CA LEU A 32 21.88 -14.77 14.27
C LEU A 32 21.85 -13.45 13.51
N ALA A 33 22.73 -13.38 12.50
CA ALA A 33 22.77 -12.26 11.57
C ALA A 33 21.43 -12.26 10.79
N LEU A 34 20.44 -11.55 11.31
CA LEU A 34 19.14 -11.38 10.68
C LEU A 34 19.31 -10.74 9.30
N LYS A 35 18.76 -11.39 8.29
CA LYS A 35 18.71 -10.86 6.93
C LYS A 35 17.48 -9.96 6.80
N ILE A 36 17.75 -8.66 6.83
CA ILE A 36 16.71 -7.62 6.80
C ILE A 36 16.74 -6.92 5.46
N ALA A 37 15.57 -6.59 4.93
CA ALA A 37 15.42 -5.69 3.79
C ALA A 37 14.47 -4.53 4.14
N VAL A 38 14.54 -3.47 3.34
CA VAL A 38 13.69 -2.28 3.46
C VAL A 38 13.00 -2.03 2.14
N VAL A 39 11.72 -1.69 2.17
CA VAL A 39 10.93 -1.36 0.99
C VAL A 39 10.17 -0.06 1.18
N ASP A 40 10.28 0.84 0.21
CA ASP A 40 9.45 2.04 0.10
C ASP A 40 8.17 1.70 -0.67
N THR A 41 7.15 1.26 0.06
CA THR A 41 5.85 0.90 -0.52
C THR A 41 5.20 2.08 -1.25
N LYS A 42 5.38 3.32 -0.78
CA LYS A 42 4.86 4.51 -1.44
C LYS A 42 5.51 4.70 -2.82
N LYS A 43 6.85 4.59 -2.91
CA LYS A 43 7.59 4.64 -4.18
C LYS A 43 7.16 3.51 -5.12
N VAL A 44 6.97 2.28 -4.58
CA VAL A 44 6.48 1.13 -5.37
C VAL A 44 5.15 1.45 -6.03
N PHE A 45 4.14 1.91 -5.27
CA PHE A 45 2.84 2.28 -5.82
C PHE A 45 2.94 3.42 -6.84
N GLN A 46 3.70 4.47 -6.55
CA GLN A 46 3.82 5.63 -7.43
C GLN A 46 4.53 5.30 -8.76
N SER A 47 5.50 4.39 -8.74
CA SER A 47 6.34 4.05 -9.90
C SER A 47 5.83 2.83 -10.66
N SER A 48 4.81 2.10 -10.17
CA SER A 48 4.28 0.95 -10.88
C SER A 48 3.49 1.33 -12.12
N LYS A 49 3.73 0.63 -13.22
CA LYS A 49 2.98 0.80 -14.48
C LYS A 49 1.49 0.60 -14.30
N ALA A 50 1.10 -0.40 -13.50
CA ALA A 50 -0.29 -0.67 -13.19
C ALA A 50 -0.96 0.51 -12.47
N MET A 51 -0.29 1.16 -11.51
CA MET A 51 -0.84 2.33 -10.82
C MET A 51 -0.96 3.55 -11.74
N GLN A 52 0.03 3.76 -12.61
CA GLN A 52 -0.05 4.81 -13.63
C GLN A 52 -1.29 4.61 -14.52
N GLN A 53 -1.55 3.36 -14.96
CA GLN A 53 -2.73 3.02 -15.75
C GLN A 53 -4.04 3.24 -14.97
N VAL A 54 -4.11 2.83 -13.70
CA VAL A 54 -5.25 3.12 -12.82
C VAL A 54 -5.54 4.61 -12.78
N ASN A 55 -4.51 5.43 -12.53
CA ASN A 55 -4.65 6.88 -12.47
C ASN A 55 -5.12 7.48 -13.80
N GLN A 56 -4.53 7.05 -14.93
CA GLN A 56 -4.92 7.52 -16.26
C GLN A 56 -6.38 7.18 -16.57
N THR A 57 -6.80 5.95 -16.26
CA THR A 57 -8.18 5.50 -16.50
C THR A 57 -9.18 6.30 -15.64
N VAL A 58 -8.88 6.48 -14.34
CA VAL A 58 -9.75 7.24 -13.43
C VAL A 58 -9.83 8.71 -13.85
N VAL A 59 -8.71 9.33 -14.20
CA VAL A 59 -8.68 10.73 -14.66
C VAL A 59 -9.42 10.87 -16.00
N GLY A 60 -9.21 9.97 -16.94
CA GLY A 60 -9.90 9.97 -18.23
C GLY A 60 -11.43 9.89 -18.06
N ARG A 61 -11.94 8.93 -17.28
CA ARG A 61 -13.36 8.78 -16.98
C ARG A 61 -13.92 10.00 -16.22
N LYS A 62 -13.17 10.56 -15.27
CA LYS A 62 -13.56 11.77 -14.56
C LYS A 62 -13.75 12.94 -15.52
N ASN A 63 -12.81 13.17 -16.44
CA ASN A 63 -12.88 14.27 -17.41
C ASN A 63 -14.08 14.08 -18.35
N GLN A 64 -14.33 12.87 -18.82
CA GLN A 64 -15.51 12.55 -19.63
C GLN A 64 -16.80 12.87 -18.87
N PHE A 65 -16.94 12.40 -17.63
CA PHE A 65 -18.12 12.68 -16.80
C PHE A 65 -18.32 14.17 -16.58
N GLN A 66 -17.26 14.92 -16.31
CA GLN A 66 -17.35 16.37 -16.16
C GLN A 66 -17.84 17.08 -17.41
N GLN A 67 -17.49 16.61 -18.61
CA GLN A 67 -18.01 17.16 -19.86
C GLN A 67 -19.48 16.84 -20.04
N GLU A 68 -19.89 15.58 -19.82
CA GLU A 68 -21.29 15.14 -19.87
C GLU A 68 -22.17 15.96 -18.91
N PHE A 69 -21.70 16.16 -17.66
CA PHE A 69 -22.46 16.94 -16.67
C PHE A 69 -22.59 18.41 -17.07
N ARG A 70 -21.51 19.05 -17.53
CA ARG A 70 -21.60 20.43 -18.01
C ARG A 70 -22.65 20.60 -19.11
N GLN A 71 -22.70 19.66 -20.04
CA GLN A 71 -23.73 19.70 -21.12
C GLN A 71 -25.15 19.54 -20.56
N LYS A 72 -25.34 18.60 -19.61
CA LYS A 72 -26.65 18.41 -18.96
C LYS A 72 -27.10 19.64 -18.16
N GLU A 73 -26.17 20.24 -17.40
CA GLU A 73 -26.41 21.45 -16.60
C GLU A 73 -26.74 22.64 -17.51
N GLN A 74 -26.01 22.84 -18.59
CA GLN A 74 -26.27 23.88 -19.58
C GLN A 74 -27.67 23.69 -20.25
N GLY A 75 -28.00 22.46 -20.62
CA GLY A 75 -29.31 22.13 -21.16
C GLY A 75 -30.45 22.41 -20.18
N LEU A 76 -30.24 22.07 -18.90
CA LEU A 76 -31.21 22.35 -17.84
C LEU A 76 -31.39 23.85 -17.61
N LEU A 77 -30.28 24.61 -17.59
CA LEU A 77 -30.28 26.07 -17.44
C LEU A 77 -31.06 26.72 -18.60
N SER A 78 -30.81 26.30 -19.85
CA SER A 78 -31.53 26.84 -21.03
C SER A 78 -33.03 26.57 -20.97
N LYS A 79 -33.42 25.36 -20.56
CA LYS A 79 -34.83 25.02 -20.35
C LYS A 79 -35.50 25.87 -19.26
N HIS A 80 -34.75 26.09 -18.14
CA HIS A 80 -35.25 26.93 -17.06
C HIS A 80 -35.47 28.37 -17.52
N GLN A 81 -34.50 28.95 -18.23
CA GLN A 81 -34.59 30.29 -18.77
C GLN A 81 -35.80 30.44 -19.76
N GLU A 82 -36.01 29.42 -20.58
CA GLU A 82 -37.17 29.40 -21.52
C GLU A 82 -38.50 29.35 -20.74
N LEU A 83 -38.58 28.45 -19.74
CA LEU A 83 -39.78 28.37 -18.90
C LEU A 83 -40.08 29.71 -18.20
N VAL A 84 -39.05 30.42 -17.70
CA VAL A 84 -39.21 31.74 -17.08
C VAL A 84 -39.73 32.78 -18.09
N ARG A 85 -39.23 32.74 -19.32
CA ARG A 85 -39.73 33.64 -20.40
C ARG A 85 -41.20 33.40 -20.73
N GLN A 86 -41.63 32.13 -20.67
CA GLN A 86 -43.02 31.74 -21.00
C GLN A 86 -43.99 31.91 -19.82
N LYS A 87 -43.51 32.33 -18.64
CA LYS A 87 -44.31 32.42 -17.40
C LYS A 87 -45.61 33.26 -17.57
N SER A 88 -45.55 34.33 -18.36
CA SER A 88 -46.70 35.23 -18.59
C SER A 88 -47.70 34.71 -19.65
N ILE A 89 -47.32 33.66 -20.39
CA ILE A 89 -48.11 33.13 -21.52
C ILE A 89 -48.74 31.79 -21.15
N LEU A 90 -48.07 31.00 -20.30
CA LEU A 90 -48.51 29.67 -19.89
C LEU A 90 -49.62 29.75 -18.83
N ALA A 91 -50.54 28.80 -18.89
CA ALA A 91 -51.47 28.56 -17.79
C ALA A 91 -50.71 28.20 -16.51
N PRO A 92 -51.17 28.68 -15.32
CA PRO A 92 -50.47 28.45 -14.06
C PRO A 92 -50.16 26.99 -13.77
N GLU A 93 -51.04 26.08 -14.09
CA GLU A 93 -50.94 24.63 -13.90
C GLU A 93 -49.82 24.05 -14.79
N VAL A 94 -49.76 24.48 -16.06
CA VAL A 94 -48.76 24.06 -17.03
C VAL A 94 -47.37 24.54 -16.60
N PHE A 95 -47.28 25.78 -16.16
CA PHE A 95 -46.00 26.33 -15.61
C PHE A 95 -45.53 25.54 -14.38
N ALA A 96 -46.46 25.26 -13.44
CA ALA A 96 -46.12 24.49 -12.24
C ALA A 96 -45.65 23.08 -12.58
N GLN A 97 -46.31 22.40 -13.53
CA GLN A 97 -45.91 21.07 -13.98
C GLN A 97 -44.53 21.09 -14.65
N GLN A 98 -44.28 22.00 -15.59
CA GLN A 98 -42.98 22.10 -16.25
C GLN A 98 -41.84 22.44 -15.26
N LYS A 99 -42.13 23.30 -14.26
CA LYS A 99 -41.15 23.60 -13.18
C LYS A 99 -40.86 22.34 -12.38
N ALA A 100 -41.84 21.57 -11.97
CA ALA A 100 -41.66 20.33 -11.24
C ALA A 100 -40.81 19.30 -12.03
N ASP A 101 -41.04 19.21 -13.34
CA ASP A 101 -40.27 18.34 -14.24
C ASP A 101 -38.78 18.78 -14.34
N LEU A 102 -38.50 20.09 -14.38
CA LEU A 102 -37.14 20.62 -14.35
C LEU A 102 -36.43 20.35 -12.98
N ASP A 103 -37.15 20.56 -11.88
CA ASP A 103 -36.66 20.27 -10.53
C ASP A 103 -36.31 18.77 -10.38
N LYS A 104 -37.14 17.87 -10.96
CA LYS A 104 -36.88 16.44 -11.03
C LYS A 104 -35.64 16.12 -11.87
N GLN A 105 -35.49 16.73 -13.05
CA GLN A 105 -34.30 16.56 -13.89
C GLN A 105 -33.06 17.03 -13.18
N ALA A 106 -33.09 18.17 -12.45
CA ALA A 106 -31.97 18.65 -11.65
C ALA A 106 -31.58 17.67 -10.53
N ALA A 107 -32.57 17.07 -9.85
CA ALA A 107 -32.35 16.07 -8.84
C ALA A 107 -31.70 14.80 -9.41
N MET A 108 -32.16 14.35 -10.59
CA MET A 108 -31.57 13.20 -11.29
C MET A 108 -30.11 13.46 -11.69
N ILE A 109 -29.79 14.62 -12.24
CA ILE A 109 -28.40 15.00 -12.60
C ILE A 109 -27.50 14.95 -11.35
N ARG A 110 -27.96 15.51 -10.23
CA ARG A 110 -27.19 15.48 -8.95
C ARG A 110 -26.99 14.05 -8.44
N SER A 111 -28.02 13.21 -8.50
CA SER A 111 -27.93 11.80 -8.10
C SER A 111 -26.95 11.05 -9.00
N GLU A 112 -27.01 11.24 -10.31
CA GLU A 112 -26.08 10.63 -11.26
C GLU A 112 -24.65 11.07 -10.99
N ALA A 113 -24.39 12.35 -10.71
CA ALA A 113 -23.08 12.86 -10.37
C ALA A 113 -22.49 12.16 -9.12
N LYS A 114 -23.34 11.93 -8.11
CA LYS A 114 -22.94 11.21 -6.88
C LYS A 114 -22.57 9.75 -7.19
N GLU A 115 -23.40 9.05 -7.97
CA GLU A 115 -23.13 7.65 -8.35
C GLU A 115 -21.87 7.52 -9.22
N ARG A 116 -21.64 8.45 -10.15
CA ARG A 116 -20.42 8.46 -10.98
C ARG A 116 -19.17 8.68 -10.14
N ASN A 117 -19.19 9.58 -9.15
CA ASN A 117 -18.08 9.78 -8.22
C ASN A 117 -17.80 8.54 -7.35
N LYS A 118 -18.85 7.87 -6.89
CA LYS A 118 -18.75 6.61 -6.16
C LYS A 118 -18.11 5.52 -7.03
N SER A 119 -18.56 5.39 -8.28
CA SER A 119 -18.00 4.44 -9.25
C SER A 119 -16.52 4.67 -9.52
N LEU A 120 -16.07 5.94 -9.66
CA LEU A 120 -14.65 6.27 -9.82
C LEU A 120 -13.82 5.87 -8.59
N THR A 121 -14.36 6.06 -7.39
CA THR A 121 -13.70 5.64 -6.14
C THR A 121 -13.60 4.12 -6.07
N GLN A 122 -14.65 3.40 -6.41
CA GLN A 122 -14.66 1.93 -6.46
C GLN A 122 -13.66 1.39 -7.48
N LEU A 123 -13.63 1.99 -8.67
CA LEU A 123 -12.69 1.64 -9.73
C LEU A 123 -11.23 1.77 -9.27
N ARG A 124 -10.90 2.90 -8.63
CA ARG A 124 -9.57 3.13 -8.06
C ARG A 124 -9.23 2.12 -6.98
N ASN A 125 -10.14 1.86 -6.06
CA ASN A 125 -9.93 0.91 -4.96
C ASN A 125 -9.76 -0.52 -5.47
N SER A 126 -10.52 -0.92 -6.48
CA SER A 126 -10.38 -2.22 -7.15
C SER A 126 -8.98 -2.35 -7.77
N GLY A 127 -8.52 -1.32 -8.48
CA GLY A 127 -7.17 -1.31 -9.04
C GLY A 127 -6.07 -1.38 -7.97
N LEU A 128 -6.20 -0.62 -6.88
CA LEU A 128 -5.27 -0.66 -5.76
C LEU A 128 -5.21 -2.04 -5.10
N ASN A 129 -6.36 -2.68 -4.91
CA ASN A 129 -6.43 -4.02 -4.31
C ASN A 129 -5.75 -5.07 -5.20
N GLU A 130 -5.92 -4.97 -6.51
CA GLU A 130 -5.26 -5.88 -7.44
C GLU A 130 -3.75 -5.71 -7.45
N ILE A 131 -3.27 -4.45 -7.48
CA ILE A 131 -1.84 -4.15 -7.37
C ILE A 131 -1.27 -4.68 -6.06
N LYS A 132 -2.00 -4.51 -4.95
CA LYS A 132 -1.57 -5.02 -3.64
C LYS A 132 -1.40 -6.53 -3.62
N LYS A 133 -2.33 -7.30 -4.19
CA LYS A 133 -2.21 -8.77 -4.30
C LYS A 133 -0.93 -9.18 -5.04
N HIS A 134 -0.65 -8.53 -6.17
CA HIS A 134 0.57 -8.80 -6.93
C HIS A 134 1.84 -8.38 -6.18
N LEU A 135 1.78 -7.26 -5.45
CA LEU A 135 2.88 -6.81 -4.60
C LEU A 135 3.19 -7.83 -3.50
N ASP A 136 2.18 -8.36 -2.84
CA ASP A 136 2.36 -9.37 -1.79
C ASP A 136 3.05 -10.64 -2.35
N VAL A 137 2.68 -11.07 -3.55
CA VAL A 137 3.34 -12.19 -4.25
C VAL A 137 4.81 -11.86 -4.55
N VAL A 138 5.09 -10.67 -5.08
CA VAL A 138 6.45 -10.22 -5.41
C VAL A 138 7.32 -10.13 -4.15
N ILE A 139 6.77 -9.60 -3.05
CA ILE A 139 7.49 -9.52 -1.77
C ILE A 139 7.86 -10.93 -1.29
N ASN A 140 6.92 -11.89 -1.31
CA ASN A 140 7.20 -13.26 -0.91
C ASN A 140 8.29 -13.90 -1.77
N GLN A 141 8.27 -13.69 -3.09
CA GLN A 141 9.33 -14.17 -3.99
C GLN A 141 10.72 -13.60 -3.62
N ILE A 142 10.79 -12.33 -3.21
CA ILE A 142 12.06 -11.70 -2.78
C ILE A 142 12.52 -12.26 -1.43
N VAL A 143 11.58 -12.45 -0.49
CA VAL A 143 11.83 -13.09 0.81
C VAL A 143 12.46 -14.46 0.62
N ASP A 144 11.84 -15.30 -0.20
CA ASP A 144 12.30 -16.67 -0.44
C ASP A 144 13.66 -16.70 -1.16
N ALA A 145 13.83 -15.89 -2.20
CA ALA A 145 15.04 -15.84 -3.00
C ALA A 145 16.26 -15.34 -2.21
N ARG A 146 16.06 -14.36 -1.32
CA ARG A 146 17.13 -13.78 -0.50
C ARG A 146 17.22 -14.40 0.89
N LYS A 147 16.28 -15.28 1.25
CA LYS A 147 16.14 -15.88 2.60
C LYS A 147 16.11 -14.79 3.67
N LEU A 148 15.21 -13.82 3.49
CA LEU A 148 15.05 -12.71 4.41
C LEU A 148 14.25 -13.16 5.63
N ASP A 149 14.68 -12.71 6.80
CA ASP A 149 13.97 -12.92 8.06
C ASP A 149 12.95 -11.81 8.31
N LEU A 150 13.17 -10.61 7.73
CA LEU A 150 12.31 -9.45 7.95
C LEU A 150 12.36 -8.48 6.76
N ILE A 151 11.19 -7.93 6.41
CA ILE A 151 11.07 -6.75 5.53
C ILE A 151 10.40 -5.62 6.31
N LEU A 152 11.02 -4.44 6.31
CA LEU A 152 10.52 -3.25 6.97
C LEU A 152 10.05 -2.21 5.95
N ALA A 153 8.93 -1.56 6.24
CA ALA A 153 8.51 -0.41 5.45
C ALA A 153 9.45 0.79 5.73
N LYS A 154 9.96 1.43 4.68
CA LYS A 154 10.87 2.60 4.80
C LYS A 154 10.25 3.75 5.60
N THR A 155 8.92 3.89 5.54
CA THR A 155 8.17 4.91 6.32
C THR A 155 8.22 4.70 7.83
N SER A 156 8.57 3.50 8.30
CA SER A 156 8.69 3.16 9.72
C SER A 156 10.12 3.31 10.25
N LEU A 157 11.06 3.76 9.43
CA LEU A 157 12.47 3.87 9.75
C LEU A 157 12.94 5.33 9.72
N VAL A 158 13.80 5.68 10.67
CA VAL A 158 14.50 6.97 10.66
C VAL A 158 15.68 6.93 9.68
N TYR A 159 16.36 5.76 9.60
CA TYR A 159 17.52 5.55 8.74
C TYR A 159 17.62 4.08 8.32
N SER A 160 18.09 3.84 7.12
CA SER A 160 18.52 2.53 6.63
C SER A 160 19.67 2.69 5.64
N GLN A 161 20.57 1.72 5.61
CA GLN A 161 21.58 1.66 4.56
C GLN A 161 20.93 1.36 3.21
N SER A 162 21.45 1.97 2.15
CA SER A 162 20.95 1.76 0.78
C SER A 162 21.09 0.31 0.30
N SER A 163 22.07 -0.43 0.82
CA SER A 163 22.25 -1.86 0.53
C SER A 163 21.11 -2.76 1.00
N LEU A 164 20.30 -2.30 1.97
CA LEU A 164 19.13 -3.02 2.46
C LEU A 164 17.85 -2.69 1.66
N ASP A 165 17.90 -1.64 0.83
CA ASP A 165 16.73 -1.16 0.07
C ASP A 165 16.47 -2.03 -1.17
N VAL A 166 15.36 -2.77 -1.16
CA VAL A 166 14.93 -3.63 -2.27
C VAL A 166 13.82 -3.00 -3.12
N THR A 167 13.54 -1.71 -2.92
CA THR A 167 12.41 -1.02 -3.57
C THR A 167 12.44 -1.13 -5.08
N ASP A 168 13.60 -0.89 -5.70
CA ASP A 168 13.71 -0.90 -7.17
C ASP A 168 13.56 -2.34 -7.74
N GLU A 169 14.03 -3.36 -7.03
CA GLU A 169 13.79 -4.76 -7.40
C GLU A 169 12.30 -5.10 -7.30
N VAL A 170 11.61 -4.66 -6.23
CA VAL A 170 10.16 -4.84 -6.07
C VAL A 170 9.41 -4.19 -7.24
N ILE A 171 9.77 -2.94 -7.61
CA ILE A 171 9.14 -2.23 -8.74
C ILE A 171 9.36 -3.00 -10.05
N GLN A 172 10.57 -3.46 -10.30
CA GLN A 172 10.91 -4.21 -11.52
C GLN A 172 10.09 -5.51 -11.62
N LYS A 173 10.06 -6.29 -10.56
CA LYS A 173 9.30 -7.56 -10.51
C LYS A 173 7.79 -7.32 -10.60
N LEU A 174 7.27 -6.30 -9.91
CA LEU A 174 5.86 -5.93 -9.99
C LEU A 174 5.47 -5.52 -11.41
N ASN A 175 6.28 -4.69 -12.08
CA ASN A 175 6.04 -4.28 -13.46
C ASN A 175 6.15 -5.44 -14.47
N ALA A 176 6.93 -6.47 -14.16
CA ALA A 176 7.01 -7.69 -14.97
C ALA A 176 5.79 -8.61 -14.75
N SER A 177 5.33 -8.74 -13.50
CA SER A 177 4.18 -9.61 -13.16
C SER A 177 2.83 -8.96 -13.48
N LEU A 178 2.75 -7.62 -13.45
CA LEU A 178 1.54 -6.84 -13.72
C LEU A 178 1.86 -5.68 -14.67
N PRO A 179 2.17 -5.96 -15.95
CA PRO A 179 2.53 -4.93 -16.92
C PRO A 179 1.34 -4.02 -17.30
N ALA A 180 0.14 -4.54 -17.19
CA ALA A 180 -1.11 -3.83 -17.46
C ALA A 180 -2.24 -4.34 -16.57
N LEU A 181 -3.18 -3.46 -16.21
CA LEU A 181 -4.36 -3.77 -15.42
C LEU A 181 -5.62 -3.37 -16.17
N THR A 182 -6.48 -4.34 -16.48
CA THR A 182 -7.79 -4.07 -17.07
C THR A 182 -8.78 -3.73 -15.97
N LEU A 183 -9.17 -2.46 -15.89
CA LEU A 183 -10.20 -1.97 -14.96
C LEU A 183 -11.57 -2.04 -15.62
N LYS A 184 -12.49 -2.77 -15.03
CA LYS A 184 -13.88 -2.90 -15.47
C LYS A 184 -14.80 -1.89 -14.77
#